data_a59f5f46dd2dbfaf1dd3450f99de363c
#
_entry.id   a59f5f46dd2dbfaf1dd3450f99de363c
#
_cell.length_a   1.000
_cell.length_b   1.000
_cell.length_c   1.000
_cell.angle_alpha   90.00
_cell.angle_beta   90.00
_cell.angle_gamma   90.00
#
_symmetry.space_group_name_H-M   'P 1'
#
loop_
_entity.id
_entity.type
_entity.pdbx_description
1 polymer ?
#
loop_
_entity_poly.entity_id
_entity_poly.type
_entity_poly.pdbx_seq_one_letter_code
_entity_poly.pdbx_strand_id
1 'polypeptide(L)'
;MSSPETAPALVLSPTPPSPEARGFFLSRFGPEVAFADLAGLRRAGLSSLRSRRAHAVLVSGPVGELTLFEDYLVVLAFLVPGARRERQVAGEPASPLGVWHFARSVFRVAVGLAAGVAALASAWLRAGRLGARPFVPQRVGSTTRCLYLKPTLSFGASVGGSVAHVAGVANALARVGVAVRLVSAHEQPLIAPPCTQRVVAPRFLISFPFEVNPHRYQGVFLRAACEEARETSPDFIYQRFALNDMSGVLLRERLKVPLVLEFNGSEVWTQRHWGERLRFEALAERVERVSLRHAELVVVVSQALVEQAVELGAARERVLFYPNGIDPLVFDPARFTAEEGRRARAELGVPTDADLLTFVGTFGTWHGTDVLATAIRRLIDEDRAWLARRRVHFLYVGDGALAPRVRSILGEGLGRPFVTLAGIRPQAETSRTLATSDILLSPHVPNPDGTPFFGSPTKLFEYMAMGKPIVASDLDQIGWVLKGWRPGERPPAPGEAGPTRAALLVEPGRVDALVAGIRRAVEMPETERTALGREARRLVLDSFTWDRNVAAVLDRLRAGAEAPREAPGRGVRERT
;
A
#
# COMPACT_ATOMS: atom_id res chain seq x y z
N MET A 1 -20.93 -33.75 -42.19
CA MET A 1 -21.19 -32.68 -41.21
C MET A 1 -19.86 -32.41 -40.52
N SER A 2 -19.15 -31.41 -40.99
CA SER A 2 -17.87 -30.97 -40.43
C SER A 2 -18.12 -30.36 -39.06
N SER A 3 -17.37 -30.82 -38.04
CA SER A 3 -17.35 -30.26 -36.71
C SER A 3 -17.09 -28.75 -36.78
N PRO A 4 -17.77 -27.91 -35.98
CA PRO A 4 -17.46 -26.50 -35.97
C PRO A 4 -16.02 -26.34 -35.47
N GLU A 5 -15.15 -25.80 -36.32
CA GLU A 5 -13.83 -25.32 -35.89
C GLU A 5 -14.02 -24.40 -34.69
N THR A 6 -13.38 -24.74 -33.57
CA THR A 6 -13.38 -23.92 -32.36
C THR A 6 -12.69 -22.60 -32.69
N ALA A 7 -13.48 -21.58 -32.89
CA ALA A 7 -13.01 -20.27 -33.27
C ALA A 7 -12.30 -19.61 -32.10
N PRO A 8 -11.09 -19.01 -32.25
CA PRO A 8 -10.37 -18.37 -31.20
C PRO A 8 -11.15 -17.20 -30.59
N ALA A 9 -11.27 -17.17 -29.27
CA ALA A 9 -11.91 -16.09 -28.55
C ALA A 9 -10.85 -15.21 -27.86
N LEU A 10 -11.08 -13.90 -27.77
CA LEU A 10 -10.26 -12.94 -27.05
C LEU A 10 -11.06 -12.36 -25.87
N VAL A 11 -10.55 -12.51 -24.66
CA VAL A 11 -11.12 -11.91 -23.46
C VAL A 11 -10.35 -10.63 -23.14
N LEU A 12 -11.03 -9.49 -23.14
CA LEU A 12 -10.52 -8.19 -22.72
C LEU A 12 -11.01 -7.90 -21.30
N SER A 13 -10.08 -7.61 -20.38
CA SER A 13 -10.39 -7.37 -18.98
C SER A 13 -9.62 -6.16 -18.41
N PRO A 14 -10.11 -5.51 -17.33
CA PRO A 14 -9.37 -4.44 -16.65
C PRO A 14 -8.04 -4.93 -16.09
N THR A 15 -8.07 -6.07 -15.41
CA THR A 15 -6.95 -6.75 -14.74
C THR A 15 -6.84 -8.19 -15.26
N PRO A 16 -5.70 -8.89 -15.03
CA PRO A 16 -5.57 -10.30 -15.37
C PRO A 16 -6.71 -11.12 -14.73
N PRO A 17 -7.43 -11.94 -15.50
CA PRO A 17 -8.52 -12.74 -14.97
C PRO A 17 -8.03 -13.77 -13.97
N SER A 18 -8.84 -14.00 -12.91
CA SER A 18 -8.56 -15.02 -11.88
C SER A 18 -8.47 -16.43 -12.50
N PRO A 19 -7.83 -17.40 -11.82
CA PRO A 19 -7.80 -18.79 -12.27
C PRO A 19 -9.18 -19.37 -12.56
N GLU A 20 -10.18 -19.04 -11.74
CA GLU A 20 -11.58 -19.45 -11.91
C GLU A 20 -12.21 -18.85 -13.17
N ALA A 21 -12.02 -17.53 -13.37
CA ALA A 21 -12.49 -16.84 -14.57
C ALA A 21 -11.80 -17.41 -15.84
N ARG A 22 -10.50 -17.69 -15.77
CA ARG A 22 -9.78 -18.36 -16.87
C ARG A 22 -10.35 -19.75 -17.16
N GLY A 23 -10.58 -20.55 -16.11
CA GLY A 23 -11.18 -21.89 -16.23
C GLY A 23 -12.56 -21.84 -16.90
N PHE A 24 -13.40 -20.88 -16.52
CA PHE A 24 -14.70 -20.65 -17.15
C PHE A 24 -14.58 -20.37 -18.66
N PHE A 25 -13.68 -19.48 -19.08
CA PHE A 25 -13.53 -19.16 -20.51
C PHE A 25 -12.89 -20.31 -21.31
N LEU A 26 -11.91 -21.01 -20.72
CA LEU A 26 -11.29 -22.18 -21.34
C LEU A 26 -12.30 -23.32 -21.53
N SER A 27 -13.20 -23.55 -20.59
CA SER A 27 -14.25 -24.58 -20.72
C SER A 27 -15.30 -24.23 -21.79
N ARG A 28 -15.59 -22.92 -21.98
CA ARG A 28 -16.60 -22.44 -22.92
C ARG A 28 -16.10 -22.31 -24.36
N PHE A 29 -14.85 -21.91 -24.57
CA PHE A 29 -14.31 -21.55 -25.88
C PHE A 29 -13.10 -22.39 -26.29
N GLY A 30 -12.67 -23.37 -25.47
CA GLY A 30 -11.52 -24.23 -25.74
C GLY A 30 -10.16 -23.61 -25.37
N PRO A 31 -9.06 -24.34 -25.59
CA PRO A 31 -7.72 -23.96 -25.16
C PRO A 31 -7.11 -22.76 -25.91
N GLU A 32 -7.67 -22.39 -27.06
CA GLU A 32 -7.18 -21.28 -27.88
C GLU A 32 -7.68 -19.89 -27.45
N VAL A 33 -8.31 -19.78 -26.26
CA VAL A 33 -8.75 -18.49 -25.71
C VAL A 33 -7.54 -17.63 -25.36
N ALA A 34 -7.49 -16.44 -25.97
CA ALA A 34 -6.50 -15.42 -25.63
C ALA A 34 -7.04 -14.47 -24.57
N PHE A 35 -6.18 -14.07 -23.64
CA PHE A 35 -6.50 -13.08 -22.61
C PHE A 35 -5.65 -11.83 -22.79
N ALA A 36 -6.26 -10.65 -22.65
CA ALA A 36 -5.56 -9.38 -22.70
C ALA A 36 -6.15 -8.42 -21.64
N ASP A 37 -5.32 -8.04 -20.68
CA ASP A 37 -5.65 -7.01 -19.71
C ASP A 37 -5.15 -5.63 -20.17
N LEU A 38 -5.67 -4.57 -19.53
CA LEU A 38 -5.33 -3.19 -19.90
C LEU A 38 -3.83 -2.86 -19.69
N ALA A 39 -3.18 -3.46 -18.72
CA ALA A 39 -1.75 -3.24 -18.48
C ALA A 39 -0.91 -3.92 -19.58
N GLY A 40 -1.25 -5.14 -19.95
CA GLY A 40 -0.64 -5.86 -21.06
C GLY A 40 -0.82 -5.13 -22.40
N LEU A 41 -2.03 -4.61 -22.67
CA LEU A 41 -2.32 -3.84 -23.88
C LEU A 41 -1.58 -2.50 -23.93
N ARG A 42 -1.37 -1.84 -22.78
CA ARG A 42 -0.55 -0.63 -22.72
C ARG A 42 0.90 -0.91 -23.11
N ARG A 43 1.47 -2.03 -22.64
CA ARG A 43 2.85 -2.44 -22.98
C ARG A 43 3.01 -2.88 -24.43
N ALA A 44 2.04 -3.66 -24.94
CA ALA A 44 2.09 -4.18 -26.30
C ALA A 44 1.70 -3.16 -27.39
N GLY A 45 1.05 -2.06 -26.99
CA GLY A 45 0.48 -1.08 -27.92
C GLY A 45 -0.88 -1.51 -28.51
N LEU A 46 -1.74 -0.54 -28.79
CA LEU A 46 -3.11 -0.79 -29.31
C LEU A 46 -3.12 -1.41 -30.71
N SER A 47 -2.04 -1.24 -31.48
CA SER A 47 -1.87 -1.86 -32.79
C SER A 47 -1.90 -3.39 -32.72
N SER A 48 -1.49 -3.97 -31.59
CA SER A 48 -1.52 -5.42 -31.35
C SER A 48 -2.93 -6.02 -31.40
N LEU A 49 -3.99 -5.22 -31.17
CA LEU A 49 -5.38 -5.67 -31.29
C LEU A 49 -5.82 -5.79 -32.76
N ARG A 50 -5.33 -4.91 -33.64
CA ARG A 50 -5.69 -4.93 -35.07
C ARG A 50 -5.11 -6.13 -35.81
N SER A 51 -3.98 -6.66 -35.35
CA SER A 51 -3.36 -7.86 -35.92
C SER A 51 -3.95 -9.17 -35.39
N ARG A 52 -4.74 -9.11 -34.31
CA ARG A 52 -5.40 -10.31 -33.75
C ARG A 52 -6.63 -10.68 -34.56
N ARG A 53 -6.74 -11.97 -34.85
CA ARG A 53 -7.97 -12.56 -35.44
C ARG A 53 -8.65 -13.33 -34.31
N ALA A 54 -9.89 -12.94 -34.01
CA ALA A 54 -10.73 -13.65 -33.07
C ALA A 54 -12.17 -13.65 -33.60
N HIS A 55 -12.87 -14.76 -33.48
CA HIS A 55 -14.29 -14.84 -33.88
C HIS A 55 -15.20 -14.22 -32.81
N ALA A 56 -14.78 -14.24 -31.56
CA ALA A 56 -15.47 -13.59 -30.44
C ALA A 56 -14.52 -12.73 -29.61
N VAL A 57 -14.95 -11.52 -29.27
CA VAL A 57 -14.29 -10.66 -28.28
C VAL A 57 -15.21 -10.45 -27.10
N LEU A 58 -14.73 -10.81 -25.91
CA LEU A 58 -15.50 -10.76 -24.69
C LEU A 58 -14.95 -9.65 -23.79
N VAL A 59 -15.78 -8.69 -23.44
CA VAL A 59 -15.48 -7.66 -22.43
C VAL A 59 -15.92 -8.22 -21.08
N SER A 60 -14.96 -8.50 -20.20
CA SER A 60 -15.21 -9.20 -18.93
C SER A 60 -14.33 -8.69 -17.80
N GLY A 61 -14.74 -8.97 -16.57
CA GLY A 61 -13.99 -8.65 -15.36
C GLY A 61 -14.87 -8.65 -14.10
N PRO A 62 -14.28 -8.45 -12.92
CA PRO A 62 -15.03 -8.21 -11.69
C PRO A 62 -15.96 -7.00 -11.85
N VAL A 63 -17.19 -7.09 -11.34
CA VAL A 63 -18.25 -6.07 -11.56
C VAL A 63 -17.76 -4.65 -11.26
N GLY A 64 -17.12 -4.45 -10.12
CA GLY A 64 -16.65 -3.11 -9.69
C GLY A 64 -15.57 -2.54 -10.64
N GLU A 65 -14.61 -3.34 -11.05
CA GLU A 65 -13.53 -2.92 -11.95
C GLU A 65 -14.03 -2.76 -13.39
N LEU A 66 -14.87 -3.70 -13.85
CA LEU A 66 -15.43 -3.64 -15.20
C LEU A 66 -16.23 -2.34 -15.40
N THR A 67 -17.06 -1.96 -14.43
CA THR A 67 -17.86 -0.73 -14.51
C THR A 67 -17.00 0.52 -14.72
N LEU A 68 -15.80 0.54 -14.15
CA LEU A 68 -14.88 1.69 -14.26
C LEU A 68 -14.24 1.83 -15.64
N PHE A 69 -13.99 0.70 -16.33
CA PHE A 69 -13.25 0.65 -17.59
C PHE A 69 -14.09 0.16 -18.77
N GLU A 70 -15.38 -0.13 -18.57
CA GLU A 70 -16.24 -0.77 -19.58
C GLU A 70 -16.24 -0.02 -20.91
N ASP A 71 -16.47 1.28 -20.89
CA ASP A 71 -16.50 2.08 -22.12
C ASP A 71 -15.16 2.02 -22.89
N TYR A 72 -14.04 1.99 -22.16
CA TYR A 72 -12.73 1.85 -22.78
C TYR A 72 -12.52 0.46 -23.39
N LEU A 73 -12.89 -0.59 -22.68
CA LEU A 73 -12.80 -1.97 -23.17
C LEU A 73 -13.74 -2.22 -24.36
N VAL A 74 -14.93 -1.62 -24.34
CA VAL A 74 -15.85 -1.69 -25.51
C VAL A 74 -15.20 -1.06 -26.73
N VAL A 75 -14.59 0.13 -26.60
CA VAL A 75 -13.88 0.76 -27.72
C VAL A 75 -12.76 -0.15 -28.24
N LEU A 76 -11.98 -0.75 -27.34
CA LEU A 76 -10.90 -1.68 -27.72
C LEU A 76 -11.43 -2.95 -28.42
N ALA A 77 -12.56 -3.48 -27.97
CA ALA A 77 -13.19 -4.66 -28.60
C ALA A 77 -13.54 -4.42 -30.07
N PHE A 78 -13.86 -3.18 -30.43
CA PHE A 78 -14.17 -2.83 -31.83
C PHE A 78 -12.93 -2.62 -32.71
N LEU A 79 -11.72 -2.56 -32.13
CA LEU A 79 -10.46 -2.56 -32.88
C LEU A 79 -10.09 -3.94 -33.42
N VAL A 80 -10.72 -5.01 -32.94
CA VAL A 80 -10.50 -6.38 -33.45
C VAL A 80 -11.41 -6.60 -34.64
N PRO A 81 -10.87 -6.86 -35.86
CA PRO A 81 -11.67 -6.98 -37.08
C PRO A 81 -12.54 -8.25 -37.08
N GLY A 82 -13.76 -8.15 -37.62
CA GLY A 82 -14.61 -9.32 -37.93
C GLY A 82 -15.16 -10.11 -36.75
N ALA A 83 -14.91 -9.71 -35.53
CA ALA A 83 -15.30 -10.47 -34.34
C ALA A 83 -16.74 -10.18 -33.89
N ARG A 84 -17.43 -11.21 -33.39
CA ARG A 84 -18.63 -11.06 -32.55
C ARG A 84 -18.21 -10.48 -31.19
N ARG A 85 -18.94 -9.52 -30.67
CA ARG A 85 -18.57 -8.78 -29.44
C ARG A 85 -19.65 -8.95 -28.38
N GLU A 86 -19.25 -9.33 -27.19
CA GLU A 86 -20.14 -9.61 -26.07
C GLU A 86 -19.58 -9.03 -24.76
N ARG A 87 -20.49 -8.59 -23.91
CA ARG A 87 -20.20 -8.30 -22.50
C ARG A 87 -20.52 -9.54 -21.68
N GLN A 88 -19.57 -9.98 -20.86
CA GLN A 88 -19.73 -11.13 -19.98
C GLN A 88 -19.33 -10.76 -18.56
N VAL A 89 -20.28 -10.71 -17.65
CA VAL A 89 -20.04 -10.53 -16.21
C VAL A 89 -20.24 -11.87 -15.52
N ALA A 90 -19.46 -12.14 -14.48
CA ALA A 90 -19.61 -13.37 -13.71
C ALA A 90 -21.02 -13.45 -13.10
N GLY A 91 -21.72 -14.57 -13.36
CA GLY A 91 -23.09 -14.79 -12.90
C GLY A 91 -24.20 -14.17 -13.79
N GLU A 92 -23.86 -13.39 -14.83
CA GLU A 92 -24.82 -12.82 -15.77
C GLU A 92 -24.73 -13.52 -17.13
N PRO A 93 -25.83 -13.58 -17.91
CA PRO A 93 -25.78 -14.04 -19.28
C PRO A 93 -25.01 -13.07 -20.18
N ALA A 94 -24.30 -13.60 -21.17
CA ALA A 94 -23.57 -12.75 -22.12
C ALA A 94 -24.55 -11.87 -22.90
N SER A 95 -24.21 -10.58 -23.02
CA SER A 95 -24.99 -9.60 -23.77
C SER A 95 -24.24 -9.09 -25.00
N PRO A 96 -24.88 -8.98 -26.18
CA PRO A 96 -24.22 -8.54 -27.40
C PRO A 96 -23.86 -7.04 -27.33
N LEU A 97 -22.69 -6.70 -27.85
CA LEU A 97 -22.21 -5.32 -27.98
C LEU A 97 -22.34 -4.89 -29.45
N GLY A 98 -23.32 -4.03 -29.75
CA GLY A 98 -23.57 -3.50 -31.10
C GLY A 98 -22.91 -2.12 -31.30
N VAL A 99 -23.10 -1.59 -32.54
CA VAL A 99 -22.55 -0.29 -32.97
C VAL A 99 -23.01 0.87 -32.07
N TRP A 100 -24.21 0.79 -31.51
CA TRP A 100 -24.71 1.81 -30.57
C TRP A 100 -23.88 1.84 -29.25
N HIS A 101 -23.55 0.68 -28.73
CA HIS A 101 -22.66 0.60 -27.55
C HIS A 101 -21.29 1.21 -27.85
N PHE A 102 -20.74 0.90 -29.03
CA PHE A 102 -19.48 1.49 -29.48
C PHE A 102 -19.58 3.02 -29.59
N ALA A 103 -20.55 3.55 -30.30
CA ALA A 103 -20.71 5.00 -30.48
C ALA A 103 -20.85 5.73 -29.15
N ARG A 104 -21.70 5.18 -28.24
CA ARG A 104 -21.84 5.71 -26.87
C ARG A 104 -20.52 5.68 -26.11
N SER A 105 -19.78 4.59 -26.17
CA SER A 105 -18.52 4.43 -25.46
C SER A 105 -17.42 5.33 -26.02
N VAL A 106 -17.34 5.48 -27.36
CA VAL A 106 -16.42 6.45 -27.99
C VAL A 106 -16.73 7.87 -27.53
N PHE A 107 -18.01 8.26 -27.53
CA PHE A 107 -18.42 9.58 -27.04
C PHE A 107 -18.02 9.80 -25.55
N ARG A 108 -18.28 8.83 -24.69
CA ARG A 108 -17.94 8.93 -23.25
C ARG A 108 -16.44 8.97 -23.03
N VAL A 109 -15.67 8.17 -23.76
CA VAL A 109 -14.20 8.20 -23.71
C VAL A 109 -13.66 9.55 -24.20
N ALA A 110 -14.19 10.08 -25.33
CA ALA A 110 -13.78 11.37 -25.87
C ALA A 110 -14.07 12.53 -24.89
N VAL A 111 -15.29 12.56 -24.33
CA VAL A 111 -15.66 13.54 -23.27
C VAL A 111 -14.76 13.38 -22.04
N GLY A 112 -14.49 12.13 -21.65
CA GLY A 112 -13.59 11.81 -20.54
C GLY A 112 -12.17 12.33 -20.78
N LEU A 113 -11.63 12.16 -21.99
CA LEU A 113 -10.31 12.68 -22.36
C LEU A 113 -10.28 14.20 -22.38
N ALA A 114 -11.28 14.86 -22.98
CA ALA A 114 -11.38 16.31 -22.98
C ALA A 114 -11.44 16.89 -21.55
N ALA A 115 -12.25 16.27 -20.69
CA ALA A 115 -12.29 16.60 -19.26
C ALA A 115 -10.95 16.34 -18.56
N GLY A 116 -10.22 15.31 -19.00
CA GLY A 116 -8.87 15.00 -18.52
C GLY A 116 -7.87 16.11 -18.86
N VAL A 117 -7.85 16.57 -20.11
CA VAL A 117 -7.00 17.68 -20.54
C VAL A 117 -7.31 18.97 -19.76
N ALA A 118 -8.60 19.28 -19.60
CA ALA A 118 -9.04 20.43 -18.81
C ALA A 118 -8.59 20.32 -17.34
N ALA A 119 -8.68 19.11 -16.77
CA ALA A 119 -8.24 18.86 -15.39
C ALA A 119 -6.72 19.00 -15.22
N LEU A 120 -5.92 18.51 -16.19
CA LEU A 120 -4.46 18.69 -16.21
C LEU A 120 -4.08 20.17 -16.30
N ALA A 121 -4.69 20.93 -17.21
CA ALA A 121 -4.46 22.37 -17.33
C ALA A 121 -4.83 23.12 -16.04
N SER A 122 -5.97 22.76 -15.45
CA SER A 122 -6.40 23.34 -14.17
C SER A 122 -5.43 23.00 -13.03
N ALA A 123 -4.94 21.75 -12.97
CA ALA A 123 -3.97 21.32 -11.95
C ALA A 123 -2.64 22.08 -12.12
N TRP A 124 -2.15 22.22 -13.36
CA TRP A 124 -0.95 22.98 -13.65
C TRP A 124 -1.04 24.44 -13.20
N LEU A 125 -2.16 25.11 -13.54
CA LEU A 125 -2.39 26.51 -13.15
C LEU A 125 -2.51 26.65 -11.62
N ARG A 126 -3.24 25.75 -10.96
CA ARG A 126 -3.41 25.77 -9.49
C ARG A 126 -2.09 25.51 -8.78
N ALA A 127 -1.35 24.48 -9.19
CA ALA A 127 -0.05 24.15 -8.62
C ALA A 127 0.97 25.29 -8.87
N GLY A 128 0.92 25.94 -10.04
CA GLY A 128 1.72 27.11 -10.34
C GLY A 128 1.41 28.29 -9.43
N ARG A 129 0.12 28.62 -9.25
CA ARG A 129 -0.31 29.72 -8.38
C ARG A 129 0.04 29.46 -6.90
N LEU A 130 -0.20 28.25 -6.42
CA LEU A 130 0.14 27.87 -5.04
C LEU A 130 1.66 27.86 -4.83
N GLY A 131 2.44 27.33 -5.79
CA GLY A 131 3.89 27.31 -5.71
C GLY A 131 4.54 28.70 -5.67
N ALA A 132 3.87 29.71 -6.24
CA ALA A 132 4.33 31.11 -6.20
C ALA A 132 3.95 31.84 -4.90
N ARG A 133 3.03 31.28 -4.08
CA ARG A 133 2.60 31.91 -2.83
C ARG A 133 3.50 31.51 -1.66
N PRO A 134 3.81 32.44 -0.75
CA PRO A 134 4.45 32.09 0.49
C PRO A 134 3.52 31.20 1.34
N PHE A 135 4.11 30.36 2.15
CA PHE A 135 3.35 29.65 3.18
C PHE A 135 2.89 30.64 4.24
N VAL A 136 1.59 30.62 4.53
CA VAL A 136 0.99 31.38 5.63
C VAL A 136 0.33 30.37 6.58
N PRO A 137 0.82 30.22 7.81
CA PRO A 137 0.29 29.21 8.73
C PRO A 137 -1.17 29.54 9.10
N GLN A 138 -2.00 28.49 9.14
CA GLN A 138 -3.34 28.58 9.70
C GLN A 138 -3.29 28.49 11.22
N ARG A 139 -4.27 29.15 11.90
CA ARG A 139 -4.38 29.05 13.35
C ARG A 139 -4.84 27.64 13.74
N VAL A 140 -4.14 27.06 14.67
CA VAL A 140 -4.60 25.85 15.37
C VAL A 140 -5.42 26.30 16.57
N GLY A 141 -6.72 26.07 16.52
CA GLY A 141 -7.60 26.29 17.66
C GLY A 141 -7.79 25.00 18.44
N SER A 142 -8.98 24.46 18.43
CA SER A 142 -9.27 23.11 18.91
C SER A 142 -8.61 22.05 18.02
N THR A 143 -8.47 20.84 18.52
CA THR A 143 -8.01 19.66 17.77
C THR A 143 -8.95 18.47 18.04
N THR A 144 -10.24 18.73 18.19
CA THR A 144 -11.25 17.74 18.58
C THR A 144 -12.02 17.16 17.38
N ARG A 145 -11.93 17.79 16.19
CA ARG A 145 -12.64 17.35 14.98
C ARG A 145 -11.66 17.28 13.81
N CYS A 146 -11.54 16.11 13.23
CA CYS A 146 -10.65 15.82 12.12
C CYS A 146 -11.42 15.45 10.86
N LEU A 147 -11.12 16.10 9.74
CA LEU A 147 -11.49 15.62 8.41
C LEU A 147 -10.31 14.86 7.83
N TYR A 148 -10.41 13.53 7.78
CA TYR A 148 -9.35 12.66 7.25
C TYR A 148 -9.59 12.39 5.76
N LEU A 149 -8.59 12.66 4.92
CA LEU A 149 -8.67 12.53 3.47
C LEU A 149 -7.77 11.38 2.97
N LYS A 150 -8.36 10.45 2.21
CA LYS A 150 -7.64 9.40 1.49
C LYS A 150 -8.07 9.38 0.01
N PRO A 151 -7.55 10.27 -0.84
CA PRO A 151 -7.95 10.43 -2.24
C PRO A 151 -7.35 9.37 -3.18
N THR A 152 -6.55 8.43 -2.70
CA THR A 152 -5.81 7.47 -3.51
C THR A 152 -6.73 6.59 -4.34
N LEU A 153 -6.52 6.56 -5.67
CA LEU A 153 -7.25 5.71 -6.63
C LEU A 153 -6.60 4.32 -6.75
N SER A 154 -6.31 3.65 -5.66
CA SER A 154 -5.81 2.27 -5.69
C SER A 154 -6.99 1.30 -5.65
N PHE A 155 -7.16 0.49 -6.71
CA PHE A 155 -8.26 -0.46 -6.82
C PHE A 155 -7.94 -1.77 -6.13
N GLY A 156 -8.92 -2.32 -5.40
CA GLY A 156 -8.85 -3.65 -4.81
C GLY A 156 -7.91 -3.81 -3.61
N ALA A 157 -7.25 -2.77 -3.15
CA ALA A 157 -6.39 -2.86 -1.97
C ALA A 157 -7.22 -2.86 -0.67
N SER A 158 -7.86 -3.98 -0.38
CA SER A 158 -8.56 -4.25 0.89
C SER A 158 -7.63 -4.76 1.99
N VAL A 159 -6.37 -5.05 1.66
CA VAL A 159 -5.35 -5.61 2.56
C VAL A 159 -4.01 -4.90 2.39
N GLY A 160 -3.16 -4.97 3.41
CA GLY A 160 -1.79 -4.47 3.39
C GLY A 160 -1.54 -3.27 4.29
N GLY A 161 -0.27 -2.89 4.39
CA GLY A 161 0.21 -1.87 5.33
C GLY A 161 -0.48 -0.51 5.20
N SER A 162 -0.88 -0.09 3.99
CA SER A 162 -1.61 1.17 3.78
C SER A 162 -3.00 1.17 4.40
N VAL A 163 -3.71 0.03 4.37
CA VAL A 163 -5.05 -0.12 4.97
C VAL A 163 -4.94 -0.12 6.49
N ALA A 164 -3.99 -0.91 7.04
CA ALA A 164 -3.72 -0.95 8.47
C ALA A 164 -3.29 0.42 9.03
N HIS A 165 -2.45 1.16 8.29
CA HIS A 165 -2.00 2.50 8.68
C HIS A 165 -3.17 3.50 8.78
N VAL A 166 -3.99 3.60 7.75
CA VAL A 166 -5.14 4.54 7.75
C VAL A 166 -6.09 4.25 8.90
N ALA A 167 -6.42 2.98 9.11
CA ALA A 167 -7.26 2.57 10.21
C ALA A 167 -6.58 2.82 11.57
N GLY A 168 -5.29 2.53 11.68
CA GLY A 168 -4.50 2.77 12.88
C GLY A 168 -4.56 4.24 13.32
N VAL A 169 -4.27 5.17 12.40
CA VAL A 169 -4.32 6.61 12.68
C VAL A 169 -5.75 7.07 12.99
N ALA A 170 -6.74 6.73 12.16
CA ALA A 170 -8.12 7.19 12.36
C ALA A 170 -8.72 6.69 13.68
N ASN A 171 -8.58 5.39 13.97
CA ASN A 171 -9.08 4.79 15.19
C ASN A 171 -8.35 5.32 16.43
N ALA A 172 -7.04 5.57 16.35
CA ALA A 172 -6.27 6.16 17.45
C ALA A 172 -6.68 7.61 17.71
N LEU A 173 -6.88 8.44 16.68
CA LEU A 173 -7.44 9.79 16.83
C LEU A 173 -8.76 9.75 17.59
N ALA A 174 -9.65 8.80 17.24
CA ALA A 174 -10.92 8.64 17.94
C ALA A 174 -10.75 8.23 19.41
N ARG A 175 -9.81 7.32 19.71
CA ARG A 175 -9.51 6.91 21.11
C ARG A 175 -9.00 8.07 21.99
N VAL A 176 -8.25 8.99 21.40
CA VAL A 176 -7.80 10.19 22.13
C VAL A 176 -8.81 11.34 22.13
N GLY A 177 -10.07 11.06 21.74
CA GLY A 177 -11.18 11.99 21.84
C GLY A 177 -11.39 12.91 20.63
N VAL A 178 -10.78 12.62 19.49
CA VAL A 178 -10.99 13.36 18.23
C VAL A 178 -12.15 12.74 17.46
N ALA A 179 -13.16 13.53 17.10
CA ALA A 179 -14.22 13.11 16.19
C ALA A 179 -13.66 13.04 14.75
N VAL A 180 -13.58 11.83 14.18
CA VAL A 180 -12.99 11.59 12.87
C VAL A 180 -14.05 11.34 11.82
N ARG A 181 -14.03 12.15 10.75
CA ARG A 181 -14.77 11.93 9.51
C ARG A 181 -13.78 11.60 8.39
N LEU A 182 -13.79 10.36 7.93
CA LEU A 182 -12.95 9.92 6.81
C LEU A 182 -13.67 10.12 5.47
N VAL A 183 -13.01 10.74 4.51
CA VAL A 183 -13.43 10.77 3.10
C VAL A 183 -12.40 10.00 2.28
N SER A 184 -12.86 8.99 1.56
CA SER A 184 -11.96 8.08 0.82
C SER A 184 -12.52 7.70 -0.55
N ALA A 185 -11.63 7.29 -1.46
CA ALA A 185 -12.01 6.83 -2.80
C ALA A 185 -12.68 5.44 -2.79
N HIS A 186 -12.45 4.65 -1.75
CA HIS A 186 -13.00 3.32 -1.55
C HIS A 186 -13.14 3.03 -0.05
N GLU A 187 -13.95 2.05 0.29
CA GLU A 187 -14.17 1.64 1.66
C GLU A 187 -12.88 1.25 2.38
N GLN A 188 -12.79 1.66 3.65
CA GLN A 188 -11.70 1.30 4.54
C GLN A 188 -12.22 0.32 5.58
N PRO A 189 -11.99 -1.01 5.40
CA PRO A 189 -12.71 -2.05 6.14
C PRO A 189 -12.35 -2.13 7.64
N LEU A 190 -11.23 -1.54 8.05
CA LEU A 190 -10.75 -1.58 9.44
C LEU A 190 -11.09 -0.32 10.24
N ILE A 191 -11.85 0.61 9.66
CA ILE A 191 -12.35 1.79 10.38
C ILE A 191 -13.43 1.35 11.35
N ALA A 192 -13.22 1.66 12.63
CA ALA A 192 -14.12 1.28 13.72
C ALA A 192 -14.92 2.49 14.24
N PRO A 193 -16.14 2.28 14.75
CA PRO A 193 -16.85 3.32 15.50
C PRO A 193 -16.00 3.88 16.66
N PRO A 194 -16.10 5.18 17.00
CA PRO A 194 -17.04 6.18 16.49
C PRO A 194 -16.60 6.88 15.19
N CYS A 195 -15.50 6.47 14.55
CA CYS A 195 -15.13 7.04 13.26
C CYS A 195 -16.24 6.76 12.23
N THR A 196 -16.49 7.76 11.40
CA THR A 196 -17.43 7.62 10.29
C THR A 196 -16.73 7.82 8.97
N GLN A 197 -17.21 7.16 7.90
CA GLN A 197 -16.59 7.27 6.58
C GLN A 197 -17.61 7.59 5.49
N ARG A 198 -17.17 8.40 4.52
CA ARG A 198 -17.85 8.65 3.26
C ARG A 198 -16.99 8.15 2.11
N VAL A 199 -17.53 7.21 1.36
CA VAL A 199 -16.86 6.69 0.16
C VAL A 199 -17.30 7.53 -1.05
N VAL A 200 -16.30 8.05 -1.76
CA VAL A 200 -16.48 8.84 -2.99
C VAL A 200 -15.90 8.05 -4.14
N ALA A 201 -16.60 7.00 -4.57
CA ALA A 201 -16.10 6.12 -5.62
C ALA A 201 -15.97 6.85 -6.97
N PRO A 202 -14.91 6.62 -7.75
CA PRO A 202 -14.84 7.10 -9.13
C PRO A 202 -15.88 6.37 -9.96
N ARG A 203 -16.50 7.09 -10.91
CA ARG A 203 -17.55 6.52 -11.78
C ARG A 203 -17.06 6.03 -13.13
N PHE A 204 -15.92 6.56 -13.58
CA PHE A 204 -15.33 6.24 -14.88
C PHE A 204 -13.84 6.58 -14.87
N LEU A 205 -13.03 5.66 -15.38
CA LEU A 205 -11.59 5.81 -15.50
C LEU A 205 -11.13 5.64 -16.93
N ILE A 206 -10.08 6.38 -17.26
CA ILE A 206 -9.38 6.29 -18.53
C ILE A 206 -8.17 5.38 -18.33
N SER A 207 -8.04 4.34 -19.16
CA SER A 207 -6.89 3.46 -19.08
C SER A 207 -5.60 4.13 -19.56
N PHE A 208 -5.71 5.07 -20.51
CA PHE A 208 -4.54 5.69 -21.12
C PHE A 208 -4.84 7.12 -21.62
N PRO A 209 -4.08 8.12 -21.15
CA PRO A 209 -3.09 8.02 -20.07
C PRO A 209 -3.80 7.93 -18.69
N PHE A 210 -3.39 6.97 -17.87
CA PHE A 210 -4.02 6.73 -16.56
C PHE A 210 -3.86 7.93 -15.61
N GLU A 211 -2.78 8.68 -15.75
CA GLU A 211 -2.42 9.85 -14.92
C GLU A 211 -3.44 11.00 -14.94
N VAL A 212 -4.34 11.06 -15.92
CA VAL A 212 -5.41 12.07 -15.95
C VAL A 212 -6.49 11.81 -14.90
N ASN A 213 -6.63 10.55 -14.45
CA ASN A 213 -7.70 10.16 -13.54
C ASN A 213 -7.61 10.84 -12.17
N PRO A 214 -6.46 10.89 -11.47
CA PRO A 214 -6.34 11.63 -10.21
C PRO A 214 -6.79 13.09 -10.35
N HIS A 215 -6.36 13.78 -11.41
CA HIS A 215 -6.72 15.18 -11.64
C HIS A 215 -8.23 15.39 -11.91
N ARG A 216 -8.85 14.49 -12.67
CA ARG A 216 -10.31 14.50 -12.89
C ARG A 216 -11.07 14.18 -11.62
N TYR A 217 -10.62 13.17 -10.91
CA TYR A 217 -11.24 12.70 -9.67
C TYR A 217 -11.15 13.73 -8.55
N GLN A 218 -10.04 14.48 -8.45
CA GLN A 218 -9.84 15.52 -7.44
C GLN A 218 -11.02 16.52 -7.37
N GLY A 219 -11.60 16.89 -8.51
CA GLY A 219 -12.76 17.81 -8.53
C GLY A 219 -14.00 17.21 -7.87
N VAL A 220 -14.24 15.90 -8.03
CA VAL A 220 -15.36 15.17 -7.41
C VAL A 220 -15.11 14.99 -5.92
N PHE A 221 -13.90 14.52 -5.59
CA PHE A 221 -13.46 14.29 -4.22
C PHE A 221 -13.49 15.56 -3.37
N LEU A 222 -12.96 16.66 -3.90
CA LEU A 222 -12.93 17.96 -3.22
C LEU A 222 -14.34 18.49 -2.93
N ARG A 223 -15.31 18.30 -3.84
CA ARG A 223 -16.72 18.69 -3.57
C ARG A 223 -17.30 17.92 -2.41
N ALA A 224 -17.16 16.59 -2.42
CA ALA A 224 -17.63 15.74 -1.34
C ALA A 224 -16.96 16.08 -0.01
N ALA A 225 -15.65 16.31 0.00
CA ALA A 225 -14.91 16.71 1.18
C ALA A 225 -15.34 18.11 1.70
N CYS A 226 -15.70 19.05 0.81
CA CYS A 226 -16.27 20.34 1.21
C CYS A 226 -17.67 20.20 1.81
N GLU A 227 -18.50 19.28 1.33
CA GLU A 227 -19.81 18.97 1.91
C GLU A 227 -19.65 18.43 3.33
N GLU A 228 -18.80 17.42 3.52
CA GLU A 228 -18.49 16.88 4.84
C GLU A 228 -17.90 17.94 5.79
N ALA A 229 -17.04 18.82 5.29
CA ALA A 229 -16.47 19.88 6.09
C ALA A 229 -17.53 20.90 6.58
N ARG A 230 -18.59 21.16 5.81
CA ARG A 230 -19.70 22.03 6.26
C ARG A 230 -20.50 21.37 7.37
N GLU A 231 -20.71 20.06 7.29
CA GLU A 231 -21.46 19.31 8.29
C GLU A 231 -20.68 19.14 9.59
N THR A 232 -19.38 18.85 9.49
CA THR A 232 -18.54 18.49 10.65
C THR A 232 -17.77 19.68 11.24
N SER A 233 -17.60 20.78 10.49
CA SER A 233 -16.79 21.93 10.89
C SER A 233 -15.43 21.51 11.48
N PRO A 234 -14.55 20.87 10.70
CA PRO A 234 -13.31 20.30 11.22
C PRO A 234 -12.37 21.36 11.76
N ASP A 235 -11.67 21.04 12.82
CA ASP A 235 -10.63 21.89 13.43
C ASP A 235 -9.30 21.76 12.65
N PHE A 236 -9.06 20.61 12.02
CA PHE A 236 -7.90 20.36 11.16
C PHE A 236 -8.22 19.30 10.10
N ILE A 237 -7.41 19.30 9.05
CA ILE A 237 -7.41 18.29 7.99
C ILE A 237 -6.22 17.36 8.22
N TYR A 238 -6.43 16.05 8.15
CA TYR A 238 -5.38 15.05 8.07
C TYR A 238 -5.46 14.40 6.70
N GLN A 239 -4.40 14.47 5.90
CA GLN A 239 -4.39 13.85 4.57
C GLN A 239 -3.24 12.86 4.43
N ARG A 240 -3.56 11.63 4.02
CA ARG A 240 -2.56 10.75 3.44
C ARG A 240 -2.24 11.21 2.02
N PHE A 241 -0.99 11.56 1.76
CA PHE A 241 -0.55 12.02 0.45
C PHE A 241 -0.84 10.98 -0.64
N ALA A 242 -1.21 11.43 -1.82
CA ALA A 242 -1.47 10.60 -2.99
C ALA A 242 -0.95 11.28 -4.25
N LEU A 243 -0.52 10.48 -5.23
CA LEU A 243 -0.03 10.96 -6.53
C LEU A 243 -1.04 11.91 -7.18
N ASN A 244 -0.55 13.06 -7.63
CA ASN A 244 -1.33 14.06 -8.36
C ASN A 244 -2.53 14.65 -7.60
N ASP A 245 -2.54 14.59 -6.26
CA ASP A 245 -3.62 15.12 -5.43
C ASP A 245 -3.16 16.32 -4.57
N MET A 246 -3.96 17.39 -4.59
CA MET A 246 -3.79 18.62 -3.78
C MET A 246 -5.04 18.90 -2.92
N SER A 247 -5.92 17.95 -2.72
CA SER A 247 -7.22 18.19 -2.07
C SER A 247 -7.08 18.81 -0.68
N GLY A 248 -6.13 18.34 0.13
CA GLY A 248 -5.87 18.89 1.46
C GLY A 248 -5.43 20.35 1.42
N VAL A 249 -4.50 20.70 0.52
CA VAL A 249 -4.04 22.09 0.35
C VAL A 249 -5.19 22.99 -0.11
N LEU A 250 -6.00 22.52 -1.08
CA LEU A 250 -7.14 23.29 -1.58
C LEU A 250 -8.23 23.49 -0.53
N LEU A 251 -8.47 22.48 0.30
CA LEU A 251 -9.41 22.58 1.43
C LEU A 251 -8.87 23.49 2.53
N ARG A 252 -7.58 23.35 2.89
CA ARG A 252 -6.88 24.22 3.83
C ARG A 252 -7.05 25.69 3.44
N GLU A 253 -6.78 26.02 2.17
CA GLU A 253 -6.95 27.40 1.67
C GLU A 253 -8.40 27.89 1.76
N ARG A 254 -9.36 27.00 1.54
CA ARG A 254 -10.78 27.36 1.56
C ARG A 254 -11.37 27.46 2.96
N LEU A 255 -11.02 26.52 3.85
CA LEU A 255 -11.60 26.42 5.19
C LEU A 255 -10.82 27.23 6.23
N LYS A 256 -9.57 27.61 5.92
CA LYS A 256 -8.65 28.29 6.83
C LYS A 256 -8.35 27.48 8.10
N VAL A 257 -8.27 26.16 7.95
CA VAL A 257 -7.89 25.22 9.00
C VAL A 257 -6.54 24.58 8.67
N PRO A 258 -5.75 24.16 9.68
CA PRO A 258 -4.45 23.56 9.44
C PRO A 258 -4.54 22.21 8.72
N LEU A 259 -3.49 21.91 7.93
CA LEU A 259 -3.30 20.65 7.23
C LEU A 259 -2.14 19.86 7.85
N VAL A 260 -2.44 18.65 8.31
CA VAL A 260 -1.45 17.61 8.58
C VAL A 260 -1.35 16.72 7.34
N LEU A 261 -0.16 16.66 6.74
CA LEU A 261 0.11 15.84 5.56
C LEU A 261 0.96 14.63 5.94
N GLU A 262 0.41 13.45 5.84
CA GLU A 262 1.14 12.19 6.00
C GLU A 262 1.86 11.86 4.68
N PHE A 263 3.19 11.89 4.70
CA PHE A 263 4.04 11.65 3.56
C PHE A 263 4.84 10.36 3.74
N ASN A 264 4.44 9.30 3.03
CA ASN A 264 5.03 7.97 3.14
C ASN A 264 6.06 7.67 2.03
N GLY A 265 6.57 8.72 1.39
CA GLY A 265 7.54 8.69 0.31
C GLY A 265 7.06 9.45 -0.92
N SER A 266 8.00 9.84 -1.77
CA SER A 266 7.67 10.46 -3.05
C SER A 266 6.93 9.47 -3.95
N GLU A 267 5.72 9.82 -4.33
CA GLU A 267 4.95 9.05 -5.30
C GLU A 267 5.58 9.12 -6.69
N VAL A 268 6.25 10.23 -7.02
CA VAL A 268 7.01 10.37 -8.27
C VAL A 268 8.19 9.40 -8.29
N TRP A 269 8.97 9.36 -7.21
CA TRP A 269 10.05 8.39 -7.06
C TRP A 269 9.54 6.94 -7.16
N THR A 270 8.43 6.65 -6.48
CA THR A 270 7.79 5.32 -6.50
C THR A 270 7.40 4.92 -7.91
N GLN A 271 6.82 5.82 -8.70
CA GLN A 271 6.48 5.52 -10.09
C GLN A 271 7.71 5.30 -10.98
N ARG A 272 8.80 6.08 -10.77
CA ARG A 272 10.05 5.90 -11.52
C ARG A 272 10.70 4.53 -11.31
N HIS A 273 10.68 4.02 -10.07
CA HIS A 273 11.45 2.83 -9.69
C HIS A 273 10.60 1.56 -9.58
N TRP A 274 9.31 1.68 -9.20
CA TRP A 274 8.45 0.53 -8.93
C TRP A 274 7.16 0.51 -9.74
N GLY A 275 6.82 1.61 -10.42
CA GLY A 275 5.58 1.77 -11.17
C GLY A 275 5.77 1.91 -12.66
N GLU A 276 4.84 2.64 -13.30
CA GLU A 276 4.92 3.02 -14.71
C GLU A 276 5.44 4.46 -14.80
N ARG A 277 6.33 4.72 -15.77
CA ARG A 277 6.88 6.06 -15.99
C ARG A 277 5.77 7.08 -16.25
N LEU A 278 5.78 8.17 -15.48
CA LEU A 278 4.83 9.25 -15.60
C LEU A 278 5.06 10.06 -16.89
N ARG A 279 3.99 10.36 -17.60
CA ARG A 279 4.02 11.25 -18.80
C ARG A 279 4.02 12.72 -18.42
N PHE A 280 3.33 13.05 -17.32
CA PHE A 280 3.21 14.41 -16.81
C PHE A 280 4.00 14.57 -15.50
N GLU A 281 5.21 14.00 -15.46
CA GLU A 281 6.06 13.93 -14.27
C GLU A 281 6.34 15.30 -13.67
N ALA A 282 6.64 16.32 -14.50
CA ALA A 282 6.86 17.68 -14.01
C ALA A 282 5.63 18.29 -13.29
N LEU A 283 4.42 17.90 -13.68
CA LEU A 283 3.21 18.29 -12.96
C LEU A 283 3.10 17.54 -11.63
N ALA A 284 3.38 16.24 -11.62
CA ALA A 284 3.36 15.43 -10.42
C ALA A 284 4.37 15.95 -9.38
N GLU A 285 5.61 16.23 -9.78
CA GLU A 285 6.63 16.86 -8.91
C GLU A 285 6.17 18.21 -8.35
N ARG A 286 5.53 19.04 -9.18
CA ARG A 286 5.01 20.33 -8.73
C ARG A 286 3.89 20.18 -7.71
N VAL A 287 2.98 19.22 -7.91
CA VAL A 287 1.91 18.88 -6.97
C VAL A 287 2.48 18.41 -5.63
N GLU A 288 3.46 17.54 -5.67
CA GLU A 288 4.14 17.01 -4.48
C GLU A 288 4.83 18.13 -3.70
N ARG A 289 5.63 18.98 -4.36
CA ARG A 289 6.29 20.14 -3.73
C ARG A 289 5.28 21.11 -3.10
N VAL A 290 4.20 21.42 -3.81
CA VAL A 290 3.13 22.31 -3.30
C VAL A 290 2.47 21.70 -2.06
N SER A 291 2.19 20.42 -2.08
CA SER A 291 1.54 19.73 -0.97
C SER A 291 2.40 19.75 0.29
N LEU A 292 3.70 19.46 0.16
CA LEU A 292 4.66 19.49 1.27
C LEU A 292 4.89 20.92 1.80
N ARG A 293 5.03 21.89 0.90
CA ARG A 293 5.28 23.29 1.27
C ARG A 293 4.12 23.93 2.03
N HIS A 294 2.89 23.56 1.71
CA HIS A 294 1.67 24.19 2.25
C HIS A 294 1.00 23.43 3.39
N ALA A 295 1.64 22.40 3.94
CA ALA A 295 1.18 21.72 5.15
C ALA A 295 1.70 22.41 6.42
N GLU A 296 0.87 22.51 7.47
CA GLU A 296 1.31 22.97 8.80
C GLU A 296 2.21 21.93 9.46
N LEU A 297 1.91 20.66 9.23
CA LEU A 297 2.71 19.55 9.74
C LEU A 297 2.84 18.48 8.65
N VAL A 298 4.06 18.04 8.38
CA VAL A 298 4.35 16.89 7.52
C VAL A 298 4.78 15.73 8.40
N VAL A 299 4.02 14.65 8.40
CA VAL A 299 4.33 13.45 9.18
C VAL A 299 5.00 12.44 8.26
N VAL A 300 6.19 11.99 8.62
CA VAL A 300 6.98 11.01 7.86
C VAL A 300 7.31 9.79 8.72
N VAL A 301 7.41 8.63 8.07
CA VAL A 301 7.56 7.35 8.78
C VAL A 301 9.01 6.86 8.90
N SER A 302 9.97 7.57 8.31
CA SER A 302 11.40 7.22 8.42
C SER A 302 12.29 8.45 8.35
N GLN A 303 13.53 8.32 8.84
CA GLN A 303 14.52 9.40 8.79
C GLN A 303 14.88 9.78 7.35
N ALA A 304 14.96 8.82 6.45
CA ALA A 304 15.21 9.08 5.03
C ALA A 304 14.13 10.00 4.41
N LEU A 305 12.88 9.84 4.85
CA LEU A 305 11.78 10.70 4.40
C LEU A 305 11.81 12.11 4.98
N VAL A 306 12.47 12.35 6.11
CA VAL A 306 12.69 13.71 6.61
C VAL A 306 13.50 14.51 5.59
N GLU A 307 14.63 13.95 5.16
CA GLU A 307 15.50 14.62 4.18
C GLU A 307 14.80 14.80 2.84
N GLN A 308 14.11 13.76 2.36
CA GLN A 308 13.35 13.83 1.11
C GLN A 308 12.24 14.89 1.17
N ALA A 309 11.49 14.97 2.28
CA ALA A 309 10.43 15.97 2.43
C ALA A 309 11.01 17.40 2.42
N VAL A 310 12.17 17.62 3.06
CA VAL A 310 12.86 18.91 3.06
C VAL A 310 13.38 19.27 1.67
N GLU A 311 14.00 18.35 0.95
CA GLU A 311 14.45 18.54 -0.44
C GLU A 311 13.28 18.90 -1.38
N LEU A 312 12.12 18.33 -1.12
CA LEU A 312 10.88 18.61 -1.86
C LEU A 312 10.17 19.90 -1.39
N GLY A 313 10.68 20.59 -0.37
CA GLY A 313 10.25 21.94 0.01
C GLY A 313 9.45 22.05 1.31
N ALA A 314 9.36 20.99 2.12
CA ALA A 314 8.87 21.13 3.48
C ALA A 314 9.89 21.88 4.34
N ALA A 315 9.44 22.76 5.22
CA ALA A 315 10.32 23.37 6.21
C ALA A 315 10.62 22.32 7.31
N ARG A 316 11.90 22.15 7.66
CA ARG A 316 12.37 21.08 8.57
C ARG A 316 11.67 21.11 9.93
N GLU A 317 11.41 22.30 10.45
CA GLU A 317 10.70 22.51 11.71
C GLU A 317 9.23 22.07 11.67
N ARG A 318 8.66 21.86 10.49
CA ARG A 318 7.30 21.34 10.26
C ARG A 318 7.28 19.86 9.91
N VAL A 319 8.41 19.18 9.90
CA VAL A 319 8.48 17.74 9.66
C VAL A 319 8.54 16.99 10.99
N LEU A 320 7.60 16.08 11.21
CA LEU A 320 7.58 15.15 12.34
C LEU A 320 7.93 13.76 11.84
N PHE A 321 9.05 13.22 12.34
CA PHE A 321 9.39 11.83 12.13
C PHE A 321 8.77 10.96 13.21
N TYR A 322 7.89 10.07 12.83
CA TYR A 322 7.33 9.04 13.70
C TYR A 322 7.07 7.76 12.90
N PRO A 323 7.67 6.62 13.25
CA PRO A 323 7.44 5.35 12.59
C PRO A 323 5.98 4.91 12.61
N ASN A 324 5.65 3.92 11.80
CA ASN A 324 4.36 3.23 11.89
C ASN A 324 4.15 2.67 13.30
N GLY A 325 2.91 2.48 13.67
CA GLY A 325 2.52 1.97 14.97
C GLY A 325 1.72 0.69 14.90
N ILE A 326 1.33 0.23 16.05
CA ILE A 326 0.48 -0.95 16.26
C ILE A 326 -0.75 -0.59 17.08
N ASP A 327 -1.85 -1.28 16.82
CA ASP A 327 -3.00 -1.30 17.72
C ASP A 327 -2.88 -2.49 18.68
N PRO A 328 -2.55 -2.25 19.96
CA PRO A 328 -2.37 -3.33 20.92
C PRO A 328 -3.66 -4.08 21.27
N LEU A 329 -4.83 -3.52 20.93
CA LEU A 329 -6.11 -4.21 21.10
C LEU A 329 -6.36 -5.26 20.01
N VAL A 330 -5.74 -5.08 18.83
CA VAL A 330 -5.84 -6.01 17.70
C VAL A 330 -4.73 -7.07 17.76
N PHE A 331 -3.50 -6.63 18.07
CA PHE A 331 -2.31 -7.49 18.10
C PHE A 331 -1.89 -7.81 19.53
N ASP A 332 -2.72 -8.62 20.19
CA ASP A 332 -2.48 -9.15 21.52
C ASP A 332 -2.46 -10.68 21.49
N PRO A 333 -1.33 -11.35 21.81
CA PRO A 333 -1.27 -12.80 21.85
C PRO A 333 -2.24 -13.43 22.86
N ALA A 334 -2.62 -12.71 23.94
CA ALA A 334 -3.56 -13.21 24.94
C ALA A 334 -5.00 -13.41 24.42
N ARG A 335 -5.32 -12.86 23.24
CA ARG A 335 -6.62 -13.05 22.59
C ARG A 335 -6.81 -14.44 21.98
N PHE A 336 -5.76 -15.23 21.86
CA PHE A 336 -5.75 -16.47 21.12
C PHE A 336 -5.36 -17.64 22.02
N THR A 337 -6.21 -18.65 22.08
CA THR A 337 -5.95 -19.90 22.79
C THR A 337 -5.08 -20.84 21.95
N ALA A 338 -4.44 -21.81 22.60
CA ALA A 338 -3.67 -22.84 21.92
C ALA A 338 -4.52 -23.68 20.95
N GLU A 339 -5.81 -23.86 21.26
CA GLU A 339 -6.73 -24.61 20.39
C GLU A 339 -7.07 -23.82 19.13
N GLU A 340 -7.35 -22.51 19.25
CA GLU A 340 -7.54 -21.61 18.09
C GLU A 340 -6.29 -21.57 17.22
N GLY A 341 -5.10 -21.60 17.80
CA GLY A 341 -3.83 -21.72 17.11
C GLY A 341 -3.74 -23.01 16.27
N ARG A 342 -4.07 -24.16 16.86
CA ARG A 342 -4.09 -25.45 16.12
C ARG A 342 -5.11 -25.44 14.97
N ARG A 343 -6.31 -24.91 15.22
CA ARG A 343 -7.35 -24.77 14.18
C ARG A 343 -6.88 -23.87 13.04
N ALA A 344 -6.27 -22.73 13.34
CA ALA A 344 -5.74 -21.84 12.32
C ALA A 344 -4.62 -22.47 11.49
N ARG A 345 -3.73 -23.27 12.11
CA ARG A 345 -2.72 -24.06 11.37
C ARG A 345 -3.37 -25.04 10.39
N ALA A 346 -4.39 -25.77 10.83
CA ALA A 346 -5.12 -26.70 9.97
C ALA A 346 -5.80 -26.00 8.79
N GLU A 347 -6.46 -24.86 9.01
CA GLU A 347 -7.09 -24.02 7.98
C GLU A 347 -6.07 -23.47 6.97
N LEU A 348 -4.84 -23.22 7.41
CA LEU A 348 -3.74 -22.77 6.56
C LEU A 348 -3.01 -23.93 5.84
N GLY A 349 -3.36 -25.17 6.12
CA GLY A 349 -2.67 -26.35 5.57
C GLY A 349 -1.26 -26.54 6.13
N VAL A 350 -1.02 -26.15 7.38
CA VAL A 350 0.26 -26.23 8.08
C VAL A 350 0.23 -27.38 9.10
N PRO A 351 1.31 -28.18 9.23
CA PRO A 351 1.39 -29.21 10.27
C PRO A 351 1.24 -28.59 11.66
N THR A 352 0.39 -29.20 12.51
CA THR A 352 0.03 -28.65 13.83
C THR A 352 1.17 -28.75 14.85
N ASP A 353 2.11 -29.65 14.64
CA ASP A 353 3.27 -29.92 15.50
C ASP A 353 4.60 -29.35 14.97
N ALA A 354 4.55 -28.58 13.88
CA ALA A 354 5.72 -27.93 13.29
C ALA A 354 6.21 -26.72 14.10
N ASP A 355 7.53 -26.47 14.08
CA ASP A 355 8.14 -25.18 14.40
C ASP A 355 7.89 -24.25 13.21
N LEU A 356 6.89 -23.37 13.33
CA LEU A 356 6.32 -22.60 12.22
C LEU A 356 7.00 -21.25 12.06
N LEU A 357 7.70 -21.08 10.95
CA LEU A 357 8.37 -19.83 10.56
C LEU A 357 7.53 -19.09 9.53
N THR A 358 7.06 -17.87 9.86
CA THR A 358 6.05 -17.19 9.05
C THR A 358 6.54 -15.84 8.51
N PHE A 359 6.29 -15.63 7.22
CA PHE A 359 6.32 -14.34 6.56
C PHE A 359 4.89 -13.89 6.19
N VAL A 360 4.50 -12.68 6.58
CA VAL A 360 3.23 -12.06 6.19
C VAL A 360 3.49 -10.76 5.44
N GLY A 361 2.88 -10.57 4.27
CA GLY A 361 2.91 -9.31 3.55
C GLY A 361 2.91 -9.44 2.03
N THR A 362 2.96 -8.30 1.34
CA THR A 362 3.07 -8.26 -0.12
C THR A 362 4.42 -8.81 -0.59
N PHE A 363 4.43 -9.46 -1.75
CA PHE A 363 5.66 -9.94 -2.39
C PHE A 363 6.20 -8.85 -3.31
N GLY A 364 6.54 -7.70 -2.70
CA GLY A 364 7.19 -6.57 -3.36
C GLY A 364 8.72 -6.70 -3.37
N THR A 365 9.37 -5.92 -4.23
CA THR A 365 10.83 -6.00 -4.45
C THR A 365 11.67 -5.76 -3.19
N TRP A 366 11.18 -4.94 -2.26
CA TRP A 366 11.89 -4.59 -1.02
C TRP A 366 11.62 -5.55 0.15
N HIS A 367 10.72 -6.51 -0.02
CA HIS A 367 10.34 -7.42 1.07
C HIS A 367 11.25 -8.64 1.22
N GLY A 368 12.15 -8.88 0.26
CA GLY A 368 13.12 -9.99 0.30
C GLY A 368 12.49 -11.38 0.28
N THR A 369 11.28 -11.51 -0.29
CA THR A 369 10.56 -12.78 -0.36
C THR A 369 11.26 -13.82 -1.23
N ASP A 370 11.98 -13.39 -2.27
CA ASP A 370 12.81 -14.23 -3.13
C ASP A 370 14.14 -14.60 -2.47
N VAL A 371 14.73 -13.71 -1.66
CA VAL A 371 15.90 -14.03 -0.82
C VAL A 371 15.52 -15.09 0.21
N LEU A 372 14.36 -14.94 0.87
CA LEU A 372 13.84 -15.95 1.80
C LEU A 372 13.55 -17.28 1.08
N ALA A 373 12.94 -17.24 -0.11
CA ALA A 373 12.69 -18.46 -0.90
C ALA A 373 14.02 -19.17 -1.26
N THR A 374 15.04 -18.41 -1.61
CA THR A 374 16.38 -18.95 -1.90
C THR A 374 17.02 -19.56 -0.65
N ALA A 375 16.90 -18.92 0.51
CA ALA A 375 17.38 -19.46 1.78
C ALA A 375 16.67 -20.77 2.16
N ILE A 376 15.35 -20.82 2.02
CA ILE A 376 14.55 -22.03 2.26
C ILE A 376 14.95 -23.15 1.28
N ARG A 377 15.07 -22.82 0.00
CA ARG A 377 15.49 -23.78 -1.03
C ARG A 377 16.85 -24.39 -0.69
N ARG A 378 17.80 -23.55 -0.29
CA ARG A 378 19.12 -24.00 0.14
C ARG A 378 19.05 -24.92 1.37
N LEU A 379 18.25 -24.59 2.38
CA LEU A 379 18.05 -25.47 3.54
C LEU A 379 17.46 -26.83 3.15
N ILE A 380 16.54 -26.87 2.19
CA ILE A 380 15.94 -28.10 1.68
C ILE A 380 16.97 -28.94 0.93
N ASP A 381 17.82 -28.33 0.13
CA ASP A 381 18.81 -29.03 -0.69
C ASP A 381 20.01 -29.53 0.15
N GLU A 382 20.49 -28.71 1.08
CA GLU A 382 21.72 -29.01 1.83
C GLU A 382 21.46 -29.80 3.13
N ASP A 383 20.30 -29.61 3.80
CA ASP A 383 20.07 -30.20 5.12
C ASP A 383 18.57 -30.52 5.40
N ARG A 384 17.99 -31.24 4.46
CA ARG A 384 16.60 -31.71 4.58
C ARG A 384 16.36 -32.53 5.87
N ALA A 385 17.38 -33.28 6.32
CA ALA A 385 17.31 -34.08 7.52
C ALA A 385 17.18 -33.20 8.78
N TRP A 386 17.84 -32.05 8.83
CA TRP A 386 17.71 -31.09 9.92
C TRP A 386 16.31 -30.50 9.97
N LEU A 387 15.76 -30.05 8.82
CA LEU A 387 14.40 -29.56 8.72
C LEU A 387 13.38 -30.57 9.27
N ALA A 388 13.52 -31.83 8.88
CA ALA A 388 12.63 -32.90 9.33
C ALA A 388 12.78 -33.18 10.84
N ARG A 389 14.04 -33.31 11.35
CA ARG A 389 14.28 -33.54 12.80
C ARG A 389 13.75 -32.41 13.68
N ARG A 390 13.87 -31.15 13.20
CA ARG A 390 13.38 -29.96 13.91
C ARG A 390 11.91 -29.65 13.61
N ARG A 391 11.27 -30.42 12.73
CA ARG A 391 9.89 -30.21 12.28
C ARG A 391 9.64 -28.78 11.77
N VAL A 392 10.62 -28.21 11.08
CA VAL A 392 10.54 -26.84 10.55
C VAL A 392 9.55 -26.79 9.40
N HIS A 393 8.64 -25.80 9.46
CA HIS A 393 7.73 -25.49 8.36
C HIS A 393 7.69 -23.99 8.10
N PHE A 394 7.74 -23.59 6.84
CA PHE A 394 7.69 -22.20 6.42
C PHE A 394 6.30 -21.85 5.88
N LEU A 395 5.75 -20.74 6.35
CA LEU A 395 4.47 -20.21 5.90
C LEU A 395 4.66 -18.83 5.26
N TYR A 396 4.24 -18.72 3.99
CA TYR A 396 4.08 -17.43 3.34
C TYR A 396 2.61 -17.05 3.27
N VAL A 397 2.28 -15.87 3.77
CA VAL A 397 0.94 -15.28 3.67
C VAL A 397 1.02 -13.98 2.89
N GLY A 398 0.35 -13.92 1.76
CA GLY A 398 0.35 -12.78 0.85
C GLY A 398 0.57 -13.19 -0.60
N ASP A 399 0.65 -12.18 -1.46
CA ASP A 399 0.92 -12.32 -2.89
C ASP A 399 1.56 -11.01 -3.41
N GLY A 400 1.95 -10.96 -4.68
CA GLY A 400 2.50 -9.77 -5.30
C GLY A 400 3.39 -10.05 -6.50
N ALA A 401 4.10 -9.02 -6.96
CA ALA A 401 4.89 -9.06 -8.20
C ALA A 401 5.95 -10.17 -8.20
N LEU A 402 6.55 -10.48 -7.04
CA LEU A 402 7.56 -11.54 -6.93
C LEU A 402 6.99 -12.95 -6.69
N ALA A 403 5.67 -13.13 -6.57
CA ALA A 403 5.10 -14.44 -6.30
C ALA A 403 5.44 -15.51 -7.37
N PRO A 404 5.44 -15.22 -8.68
CA PRO A 404 5.89 -16.19 -9.68
C PRO A 404 7.34 -16.61 -9.47
N ARG A 405 8.23 -15.67 -9.11
CA ARG A 405 9.65 -15.94 -8.83
C ARG A 405 9.81 -16.79 -7.58
N VAL A 406 9.09 -16.49 -6.49
CA VAL A 406 9.08 -17.29 -5.26
C VAL A 406 8.66 -18.73 -5.55
N ARG A 407 7.57 -18.93 -6.31
CA ARG A 407 7.11 -20.28 -6.72
C ARG A 407 8.16 -21.00 -7.55
N SER A 408 8.79 -20.31 -8.49
CA SER A 408 9.86 -20.90 -9.33
C SER A 408 11.07 -21.35 -8.51
N ILE A 409 11.53 -20.55 -7.55
CA ILE A 409 12.66 -20.87 -6.67
C ILE A 409 12.34 -22.09 -5.79
N LEU A 410 11.16 -22.11 -5.16
CA LEU A 410 10.74 -23.21 -4.28
C LEU A 410 10.46 -24.51 -5.04
N GLY A 411 10.13 -24.43 -6.33
CA GLY A 411 9.88 -25.57 -7.21
C GLY A 411 8.54 -26.28 -6.95
N GLU A 412 7.93 -26.81 -7.99
CA GLU A 412 6.70 -27.60 -7.87
C GLU A 412 6.99 -28.95 -7.18
N GLY A 413 6.39 -29.15 -6.00
CA GLY A 413 6.45 -30.42 -5.28
C GLY A 413 7.65 -30.61 -4.33
N LEU A 414 8.80 -30.01 -4.56
CA LEU A 414 9.99 -30.19 -3.71
C LEU A 414 9.88 -29.50 -2.35
N GLY A 415 9.21 -28.34 -2.30
CA GLY A 415 9.00 -27.58 -1.08
C GLY A 415 7.81 -28.07 -0.23
N ARG A 416 6.86 -28.82 -0.79
CA ARG A 416 5.57 -29.18 -0.15
C ARG A 416 5.66 -29.69 1.29
N PRO A 417 6.63 -30.52 1.68
CA PRO A 417 6.71 -30.99 3.07
C PRO A 417 7.12 -29.89 4.06
N PHE A 418 7.74 -28.80 3.57
CA PHE A 418 8.34 -27.77 4.41
C PHE A 418 7.81 -26.38 4.18
N VAL A 419 6.99 -26.15 3.13
CA VAL A 419 6.53 -24.80 2.75
C VAL A 419 5.05 -24.78 2.37
N THR A 420 4.31 -23.83 2.94
CA THR A 420 2.94 -23.50 2.55
C THR A 420 2.90 -22.08 2.00
N LEU A 421 2.34 -21.90 0.80
CA LEU A 421 1.98 -20.61 0.22
C LEU A 421 0.48 -20.41 0.38
N ALA A 422 0.05 -19.68 1.44
CA ALA A 422 -1.36 -19.53 1.80
C ALA A 422 -2.12 -18.48 0.96
N GLY A 423 -1.41 -17.74 0.09
CA GLY A 423 -1.99 -16.66 -0.70
C GLY A 423 -2.45 -15.48 0.15
N ILE A 424 -3.28 -14.61 -0.44
CA ILE A 424 -3.82 -13.43 0.26
C ILE A 424 -4.84 -13.89 1.30
N ARG A 425 -4.75 -13.32 2.51
CA ARG A 425 -5.73 -13.51 3.58
C ARG A 425 -6.33 -12.17 3.99
N PRO A 426 -7.57 -12.14 4.51
CA PRO A 426 -8.17 -10.93 5.04
C PRO A 426 -7.28 -10.28 6.10
N GLN A 427 -7.15 -8.95 6.05
CA GLN A 427 -6.30 -8.21 7.01
C GLN A 427 -6.73 -8.44 8.47
N ALA A 428 -8.02 -8.65 8.72
CA ALA A 428 -8.55 -8.95 10.06
C ALA A 428 -8.03 -10.28 10.64
N GLU A 429 -7.56 -11.22 9.81
CA GLU A 429 -7.03 -12.52 10.23
C GLU A 429 -5.52 -12.47 10.53
N THR A 430 -4.83 -11.34 10.26
CA THR A 430 -3.38 -11.25 10.40
C THR A 430 -2.92 -11.54 11.82
N SER A 431 -3.57 -10.98 12.83
CA SER A 431 -3.20 -11.22 14.24
C SER A 431 -3.36 -12.70 14.65
N ARG A 432 -4.43 -13.37 14.18
CA ARG A 432 -4.65 -14.81 14.40
C ARG A 432 -3.55 -15.64 13.72
N THR A 433 -3.20 -15.31 12.49
CA THR A 433 -2.12 -15.98 11.75
C THR A 433 -0.77 -15.84 12.47
N LEU A 434 -0.43 -14.63 12.91
CA LEU A 434 0.80 -14.38 13.66
C LEU A 434 0.81 -15.10 15.02
N ALA A 435 -0.33 -15.20 15.69
CA ALA A 435 -0.46 -15.92 16.96
C ALA A 435 -0.11 -17.41 16.83
N THR A 436 -0.39 -18.02 15.65
CA THR A 436 -0.09 -19.44 15.40
C THR A 436 1.36 -19.73 15.11
N SER A 437 2.17 -18.70 14.83
CA SER A 437 3.56 -18.82 14.43
C SER A 437 4.49 -18.95 15.62
N ASP A 438 5.63 -19.61 15.43
CA ASP A 438 6.67 -19.75 16.46
C ASP A 438 7.80 -18.75 16.24
N ILE A 439 8.16 -18.46 14.99
CA ILE A 439 9.18 -17.49 14.60
C ILE A 439 8.64 -16.63 13.46
N LEU A 440 8.92 -15.33 13.46
CA LEU A 440 8.48 -14.39 12.43
C LEU A 440 9.66 -13.89 11.60
N LEU A 441 9.48 -13.79 10.28
CA LEU A 441 10.54 -13.49 9.32
C LEU A 441 10.32 -12.15 8.63
N SER A 442 11.31 -11.26 8.71
CA SER A 442 11.29 -9.90 8.13
C SER A 442 12.55 -9.64 7.29
N PRO A 443 12.75 -10.35 6.16
CA PRO A 443 13.99 -10.39 5.39
C PRO A 443 14.11 -9.25 4.37
N HIS A 444 13.76 -8.01 4.74
CA HIS A 444 13.80 -6.86 3.86
C HIS A 444 15.16 -6.66 3.21
N VAL A 445 15.16 -6.13 1.99
CA VAL A 445 16.37 -5.88 1.19
C VAL A 445 16.53 -4.40 0.90
N PRO A 446 17.77 -3.91 0.68
CA PRO A 446 18.03 -2.54 0.24
C PRO A 446 17.37 -2.24 -1.09
N ASN A 447 17.15 -0.95 -1.36
CA ASN A 447 16.71 -0.51 -2.67
C ASN A 447 17.78 -0.83 -3.73
N PRO A 448 17.40 -1.35 -4.92
CA PRO A 448 18.35 -1.75 -5.96
C PRO A 448 19.22 -0.60 -6.51
N ASP A 449 18.74 0.64 -6.39
CA ASP A 449 19.43 1.86 -6.83
C ASP A 449 20.36 2.45 -5.77
N GLY A 450 20.50 1.80 -4.61
CA GLY A 450 21.35 2.27 -3.51
C GLY A 450 20.75 3.43 -2.70
N THR A 451 19.53 3.88 -2.99
CA THR A 451 18.86 4.89 -2.15
C THR A 451 18.57 4.31 -0.76
N PRO A 452 18.60 5.14 0.31
CA PRO A 452 18.25 4.69 1.64
C PRO A 452 16.88 4.03 1.69
N PHE A 453 16.76 2.97 2.49
CA PHE A 453 15.45 2.33 2.70
C PHE A 453 14.55 3.26 3.51
N PHE A 454 13.50 3.76 2.89
CA PHE A 454 12.60 4.74 3.51
C PHE A 454 11.32 4.11 4.10
N GLY A 455 11.18 2.79 4.02
CA GLY A 455 10.01 2.09 4.52
C GLY A 455 9.95 2.00 6.04
N SER A 456 8.74 2.04 6.58
CA SER A 456 8.43 1.66 7.96
C SER A 456 7.42 0.51 7.91
N PRO A 457 7.88 -0.75 7.82
CA PRO A 457 6.98 -1.87 7.57
C PRO A 457 6.03 -2.10 8.75
N THR A 458 4.72 -1.97 8.55
CA THR A 458 3.72 -2.23 9.62
C THR A 458 3.84 -3.62 10.20
N LYS A 459 4.15 -4.62 9.37
CA LYS A 459 4.39 -6.01 9.81
C LYS A 459 5.45 -6.13 10.90
N LEU A 460 6.48 -5.28 10.91
CA LEU A 460 7.51 -5.30 11.95
C LEU A 460 6.91 -5.06 13.32
N PHE A 461 6.08 -4.02 13.44
CA PHE A 461 5.41 -3.65 14.70
C PHE A 461 4.34 -4.68 15.08
N GLU A 462 3.64 -5.27 14.10
CA GLU A 462 2.71 -6.39 14.29
C GLU A 462 3.45 -7.61 14.87
N TYR A 463 4.60 -7.96 14.32
CA TYR A 463 5.45 -9.06 14.79
C TYR A 463 5.94 -8.83 16.22
N MET A 464 6.46 -7.64 16.49
CA MET A 464 6.89 -7.24 17.84
C MET A 464 5.75 -7.35 18.84
N ALA A 465 4.54 -6.88 18.48
CA ALA A 465 3.37 -6.91 19.36
C ALA A 465 2.92 -8.33 19.72
N MET A 466 3.07 -9.28 18.80
CA MET A 466 2.74 -10.69 19.07
C MET A 466 3.73 -11.40 20.00
N GLY A 467 4.86 -10.76 20.33
CA GLY A 467 5.80 -11.28 21.30
C GLY A 467 6.51 -12.57 20.88
N LYS A 468 6.65 -12.78 19.57
CA LYS A 468 7.36 -13.93 19.00
C LYS A 468 8.80 -13.56 18.65
N PRO A 469 9.75 -14.52 18.66
CA PRO A 469 11.09 -14.29 18.12
C PRO A 469 11.03 -13.82 16.67
N ILE A 470 11.85 -12.85 16.33
CA ILE A 470 11.90 -12.27 14.98
C ILE A 470 13.31 -12.50 14.41
N VAL A 471 13.38 -12.98 13.16
CA VAL A 471 14.59 -12.90 12.34
C VAL A 471 14.37 -11.79 11.31
N ALA A 472 15.18 -10.74 11.37
CA ALA A 472 14.99 -9.55 10.55
C ALA A 472 16.30 -9.05 9.96
N SER A 473 16.21 -8.40 8.81
CA SER A 473 17.35 -7.67 8.23
C SER A 473 17.73 -6.47 9.09
N ASP A 474 19.03 -6.30 9.36
CA ASP A 474 19.60 -5.10 9.97
C ASP A 474 19.66 -3.97 8.94
N LEU A 475 18.49 -3.49 8.55
CA LEU A 475 18.32 -2.52 7.48
C LEU A 475 17.71 -1.24 8.03
N ASP A 476 18.50 -0.15 8.06
CA ASP A 476 18.06 1.19 8.44
C ASP A 476 17.12 1.17 9.67
N GLN A 477 15.94 1.76 9.56
CA GLN A 477 14.98 1.84 10.65
C GLN A 477 14.53 0.48 11.21
N ILE A 478 14.49 -0.58 10.40
CA ILE A 478 14.15 -1.93 10.88
C ILE A 478 15.15 -2.37 11.94
N GLY A 479 16.44 -2.24 11.61
CA GLY A 479 17.53 -2.54 12.55
C GLY A 479 17.51 -1.63 13.78
N TRP A 480 17.30 -0.33 13.59
CA TRP A 480 17.29 0.65 14.71
C TRP A 480 16.18 0.33 15.71
N VAL A 481 14.96 0.13 15.25
CA VAL A 481 13.81 -0.21 16.11
C VAL A 481 14.10 -1.49 16.90
N LEU A 482 14.61 -2.53 16.26
CA LEU A 482 14.89 -3.81 16.91
C LEU A 482 16.11 -3.79 17.84
N LYS A 483 16.97 -2.77 17.71
CA LYS A 483 18.06 -2.47 18.65
C LYS A 483 17.63 -1.57 19.82
N GLY A 484 16.38 -1.15 19.88
CA GLY A 484 15.80 -0.37 20.96
C GLY A 484 15.76 1.14 20.77
N TRP A 485 16.03 1.63 19.55
CA TRP A 485 15.84 3.04 19.21
C TRP A 485 14.37 3.48 19.37
N ARG A 486 14.17 4.72 19.81
CA ARG A 486 12.84 5.31 20.03
C ARG A 486 12.67 6.62 19.27
N PRO A 487 11.42 6.99 18.91
CA PRO A 487 11.13 8.29 18.31
C PRO A 487 11.64 9.44 19.19
N GLY A 488 12.33 10.41 18.55
CA GLY A 488 12.96 11.54 19.23
C GLY A 488 14.43 11.32 19.62
N GLU A 489 14.93 10.09 19.60
CA GLU A 489 16.36 9.82 19.81
C GLU A 489 17.15 9.96 18.51
N ARG A 490 18.48 10.12 18.61
CA ARG A 490 19.35 10.04 17.43
C ARG A 490 19.38 8.61 16.92
N PRO A 491 19.14 8.38 15.60
CA PRO A 491 19.33 7.06 15.03
C PRO A 491 20.75 6.52 15.24
N PRO A 492 20.93 5.23 15.56
CA PRO A 492 22.24 4.63 15.73
C PRO A 492 23.04 4.65 14.42
N ALA A 493 24.35 4.78 14.52
CA ALA A 493 25.23 4.66 13.37
C ALA A 493 25.21 3.23 12.79
N PRO A 494 25.55 3.04 11.51
CA PRO A 494 25.72 1.71 10.95
C PRO A 494 26.69 0.85 11.78
N GLY A 495 26.27 -0.35 12.16
CA GLY A 495 27.08 -1.25 13.03
C GLY A 495 27.05 -0.94 14.52
N GLU A 496 26.47 0.17 14.95
CA GLU A 496 26.31 0.50 16.37
C GLU A 496 25.35 -0.49 17.05
N ALA A 497 25.77 -1.03 18.20
CA ALA A 497 24.91 -1.86 19.03
C ALA A 497 23.89 -0.99 19.76
N GLY A 498 22.64 -1.44 19.79
CA GLY A 498 21.60 -0.74 20.56
C GLY A 498 21.53 -1.19 22.02
N PRO A 499 20.77 -0.43 22.83
CA PRO A 499 20.56 -0.76 24.24
C PRO A 499 19.75 -2.04 24.46
N THR A 500 19.10 -2.53 23.43
CA THR A 500 18.13 -3.63 23.52
C THR A 500 18.34 -4.62 22.38
N ARG A 501 18.05 -5.88 22.64
CA ARG A 501 18.00 -6.93 21.61
C ARG A 501 16.59 -7.50 21.53
N ALA A 502 15.82 -7.05 20.54
CA ALA A 502 14.44 -7.48 20.33
C ALA A 502 14.27 -8.48 19.18
N ALA A 503 15.36 -8.86 18.50
CA ALA A 503 15.36 -9.78 17.36
C ALA A 503 16.75 -10.40 17.11
N LEU A 504 16.77 -11.42 16.24
CA LEU A 504 17.98 -11.86 15.56
C LEU A 504 18.13 -11.04 14.27
N LEU A 505 19.12 -10.15 14.26
CA LEU A 505 19.42 -9.30 13.12
C LEU A 505 20.42 -10.00 12.20
N VAL A 506 20.13 -9.95 10.88
CA VAL A 506 20.96 -10.55 9.82
C VAL A 506 21.32 -9.50 8.77
N GLU A 507 22.43 -9.72 8.06
CA GLU A 507 22.85 -8.84 6.96
C GLU A 507 21.78 -8.80 5.85
N PRO A 508 21.31 -7.61 5.41
CA PRO A 508 20.25 -7.48 4.42
C PRO A 508 20.62 -8.09 3.07
N GLY A 509 19.69 -8.84 2.47
CA GLY A 509 19.86 -9.41 1.13
C GLY A 509 20.83 -10.61 1.05
N ARG A 510 21.46 -11.01 2.14
CA ARG A 510 22.42 -12.12 2.19
C ARG A 510 21.73 -13.43 2.56
N VAL A 511 21.68 -14.34 1.60
CA VAL A 511 21.10 -15.68 1.79
C VAL A 511 21.80 -16.45 2.91
N ASP A 512 23.17 -16.42 2.95
CA ASP A 512 23.95 -17.11 3.98
C ASP A 512 23.62 -16.62 5.39
N ALA A 513 23.54 -15.29 5.56
CA ALA A 513 23.20 -14.67 6.83
C ALA A 513 21.77 -15.02 7.27
N LEU A 514 20.83 -15.05 6.32
CA LEU A 514 19.44 -15.42 6.61
C LEU A 514 19.33 -16.91 6.99
N VAL A 515 20.02 -17.81 6.31
CA VAL A 515 20.10 -19.25 6.67
C VAL A 515 20.66 -19.41 8.08
N ALA A 516 21.76 -18.72 8.41
CA ALA A 516 22.36 -18.78 9.74
C ALA A 516 21.40 -18.22 10.82
N GLY A 517 20.70 -17.11 10.54
CA GLY A 517 19.69 -16.53 11.41
C GLY A 517 18.51 -17.47 11.67
N ILE A 518 17.99 -18.13 10.62
CA ILE A 518 16.92 -19.12 10.73
C ILE A 518 17.39 -20.31 11.59
N ARG A 519 18.57 -20.89 11.32
CA ARG A 519 19.10 -21.98 12.15
C ARG A 519 19.24 -21.57 13.61
N ARG A 520 19.83 -20.41 13.87
CA ARG A 520 19.98 -19.88 15.23
C ARG A 520 18.62 -19.72 15.94
N ALA A 521 17.59 -19.21 15.24
CA ALA A 521 16.26 -19.06 15.81
C ALA A 521 15.60 -20.40 16.16
N VAL A 522 15.74 -21.41 15.27
CA VAL A 522 15.19 -22.76 15.47
C VAL A 522 15.93 -23.51 16.57
N GLU A 523 17.22 -23.34 16.70
CA GLU A 523 18.07 -24.04 17.69
C GLU A 523 18.12 -23.35 19.06
N MET A 524 17.62 -22.11 19.14
CA MET A 524 17.59 -21.31 20.37
C MET A 524 16.73 -21.97 21.44
N PRO A 525 17.16 -22.02 22.70
CA PRO A 525 16.34 -22.45 23.82
C PRO A 525 15.04 -21.64 23.93
N GLU A 526 13.94 -22.30 24.31
CA GLU A 526 12.62 -21.67 24.44
C GLU A 526 12.63 -20.45 25.39
N THR A 527 13.43 -20.52 26.46
CA THR A 527 13.61 -19.40 27.38
C THR A 527 14.20 -18.15 26.72
N GLU A 528 15.16 -18.34 25.79
CA GLU A 528 15.78 -17.24 25.03
C GLU A 528 14.82 -16.72 23.97
N ARG A 529 14.10 -17.62 23.26
CA ARG A 529 13.03 -17.24 22.29
C ARG A 529 11.96 -16.37 22.97
N THR A 530 11.49 -16.82 24.13
CA THR A 530 10.47 -16.09 24.91
C THR A 530 11.00 -14.75 25.42
N ALA A 531 12.27 -14.66 25.80
CA ALA A 531 12.88 -13.39 26.25
C ALA A 531 12.98 -12.38 25.09
N LEU A 532 13.43 -12.80 23.92
CA LEU A 532 13.45 -11.93 22.72
C LEU A 532 12.05 -11.42 22.35
N GLY A 533 11.07 -12.32 22.32
CA GLY A 533 9.69 -11.94 21.99
C GLY A 533 9.09 -10.96 23.00
N ARG A 534 9.30 -11.19 24.31
CA ARG A 534 8.85 -10.27 25.35
C ARG A 534 9.49 -8.89 25.23
N GLU A 535 10.78 -8.83 24.95
CA GLU A 535 11.47 -7.56 24.77
C GLU A 535 10.97 -6.80 23.54
N ALA A 536 10.75 -7.49 22.41
CA ALA A 536 10.12 -6.91 21.23
C ALA A 536 8.73 -6.32 21.56
N ARG A 537 7.88 -7.10 22.27
CA ARG A 537 6.56 -6.64 22.68
C ARG A 537 6.62 -5.44 23.62
N ARG A 538 7.49 -5.48 24.63
CA ARG A 538 7.69 -4.35 25.55
C ARG A 538 8.03 -3.07 24.78
N LEU A 539 9.01 -3.16 23.91
CA LEU A 539 9.51 -2.02 23.12
C LEU A 539 8.42 -1.41 22.22
N VAL A 540 7.65 -2.25 21.52
CA VAL A 540 6.60 -1.74 20.63
C VAL A 540 5.44 -1.10 21.40
N LEU A 541 5.03 -1.67 22.53
CA LEU A 541 3.97 -1.11 23.37
C LEU A 541 4.41 0.20 24.05
N ASP A 542 5.67 0.28 24.44
CA ASP A 542 6.24 1.47 25.08
C ASP A 542 6.40 2.65 24.11
N SER A 543 6.63 2.41 22.79
CA SER A 543 7.10 3.48 21.92
C SER A 543 6.40 3.57 20.54
N PHE A 544 5.76 2.51 20.06
CA PHE A 544 5.28 2.42 18.67
C PHE A 544 3.81 2.01 18.59
N THR A 545 2.94 2.59 19.43
CA THR A 545 1.50 2.45 19.29
C THR A 545 0.92 3.58 18.44
N TRP A 546 -0.20 3.35 17.75
CA TRP A 546 -0.88 4.40 17.01
C TRP A 546 -1.35 5.54 17.93
N ASP A 547 -1.71 5.24 19.18
CA ASP A 547 -2.11 6.27 20.16
C ASP A 547 -0.95 7.24 20.47
N ARG A 548 0.27 6.74 20.61
CA ARG A 548 1.47 7.58 20.78
C ARG A 548 1.80 8.38 19.52
N ASN A 549 1.64 7.76 18.35
CA ASN A 549 1.85 8.45 17.07
C ASN A 549 0.90 9.66 16.96
N VAL A 550 -0.40 9.46 17.13
CA VAL A 550 -1.38 10.56 17.00
C VAL A 550 -1.23 11.58 18.12
N ALA A 551 -0.84 11.18 19.35
CA ALA A 551 -0.55 12.11 20.41
C ALA A 551 0.61 13.05 20.02
N ALA A 552 1.72 12.50 19.51
CA ALA A 552 2.85 13.29 19.03
C ALA A 552 2.45 14.24 17.88
N VAL A 553 1.59 13.78 16.95
CA VAL A 553 1.06 14.62 15.87
C VAL A 553 0.23 15.79 16.42
N LEU A 554 -0.69 15.52 17.35
CA LEU A 554 -1.56 16.55 17.93
C LEU A 554 -0.75 17.55 18.78
N ASP A 555 0.21 17.08 19.56
CA ASP A 555 1.08 17.93 20.38
C ASP A 555 1.94 18.84 19.48
N ARG A 556 2.50 18.28 18.40
CA ARG A 556 3.30 19.05 17.45
C ARG A 556 2.46 20.08 16.69
N LEU A 557 1.23 19.71 16.33
CA LEU A 557 0.28 20.61 15.68
C LEU A 557 -0.09 21.79 16.61
N ARG A 558 -0.35 21.53 17.90
CA ARG A 558 -0.62 22.54 18.93
C ARG A 558 0.57 23.44 19.19
N ALA A 559 1.76 22.88 19.36
CA ALA A 559 3.00 23.63 19.57
C ALA A 559 3.33 24.60 18.42
N GLY A 560 3.03 24.22 17.18
CA GLY A 560 3.16 25.10 16.02
C GLY A 560 2.25 26.34 16.07
N ALA A 561 1.18 26.30 16.88
CA ALA A 561 0.29 27.43 17.09
C ALA A 561 0.83 28.45 18.10
N GLU A 562 1.66 28.02 19.04
CA GLU A 562 2.21 28.82 20.13
C GLU A 562 3.53 29.54 19.77
N ALA A 563 4.19 29.12 18.66
CA ALA A 563 5.43 29.75 18.24
C ALA A 563 5.22 31.23 17.87
N PRO A 564 6.05 32.16 18.38
CA PRO A 564 5.93 33.58 18.07
C PRO A 564 6.04 33.80 16.55
N ARG A 565 5.12 34.58 15.99
CA ARG A 565 5.24 35.01 14.58
C ARG A 565 6.46 35.91 14.48
N GLU A 566 7.49 35.51 13.78
CA GLU A 566 8.47 36.50 13.28
C GLU A 566 7.68 37.55 12.50
N ALA A 567 7.73 38.78 12.99
CA ALA A 567 7.16 39.91 12.27
C ALA A 567 7.81 39.99 10.89
N PRO A 568 7.05 40.24 9.81
CA PRO A 568 7.63 40.38 8.48
C PRO A 568 8.72 41.45 8.56
N GLY A 569 9.96 41.05 8.28
CA GLY A 569 11.12 41.90 8.38
C GLY A 569 10.85 43.22 7.65
N ARG A 570 10.84 44.33 8.39
CA ARG A 570 10.86 45.68 7.82
C ARG A 570 12.09 45.75 6.97
N GLY A 571 11.91 45.73 5.66
CA GLY A 571 12.98 45.98 4.72
C GLY A 571 13.75 47.23 5.13
N VAL A 572 15.00 47.05 5.49
CA VAL A 572 15.96 48.15 5.65
C VAL A 572 16.07 48.78 4.28
N ARG A 573 15.43 49.95 4.11
CA ARG A 573 15.73 50.84 3.00
C ARG A 573 17.11 51.41 3.28
N GLU A 574 18.11 50.84 2.68
CA GLU A 574 19.38 51.57 2.51
C GLU A 574 19.12 52.78 1.66
N ARG A 575 19.27 53.95 2.30
CA ARG A 575 19.41 55.23 1.59
C ARG A 575 20.89 55.40 1.30
N THR A 576 21.23 55.37 0.07
CA THR A 576 22.30 56.15 -0.54
C THR A 576 21.85 56.61 -1.92
#